data_1dce49255364c2850d41509171a641e1
#
_entry.id   1dce49255364c2850d41509171a641e1
#
_cell.length_a   1.000
_cell.length_b   1.000
_cell.length_c   1.000
_cell.angle_alpha   90.00
_cell.angle_beta   90.00
_cell.angle_gamma   90.00
#
_symmetry.space_group_name_H-M   'P 1'
#
loop_
_entity.id
_entity.type
_entity.pdbx_description
1 polymer ?
#
loop_
_entity_poly.entity_id
_entity_poly.type
_entity_poly.pdbx_seq_one_letter_code
_entity_poly.pdbx_strand_id
1 'polypeptide(L)'
;MHCEATSEKMGMGHFCDGRASLVVGTHTHIPTADAQVLPGGTAYQTDAGACADYDSVIGMVKEDAVRRFATRLPGARLVPASGPATVCGVFVETDPKTGLARRIEPIRIGGRLSQTVPSLEAANTPA
;
A
#
# COMPACT_ATOMS: atom_id res chain seq x y z
N MET A 1 5.14 7.44 -4.38
CA MET A 1 4.82 8.88 -4.24
C MET A 1 3.89 9.11 -3.05
N HIS A 2 4.08 10.18 -2.30
CA HIS A 2 3.17 10.58 -1.22
C HIS A 2 2.26 11.70 -1.73
N CYS A 3 0.97 11.44 -1.79
CA CYS A 3 0.00 12.35 -2.37
C CYS A 3 -1.40 12.02 -1.84
N GLU A 4 -2.22 13.03 -1.57
CA GLU A 4 -3.56 12.83 -1.02
C GLU A 4 -4.55 12.30 -2.07
N ALA A 5 -4.58 12.91 -3.25
CA ALA A 5 -5.60 12.59 -4.25
C ALA A 5 -5.31 11.29 -5.01
N THR A 6 -6.25 10.36 -5.00
CA THR A 6 -6.18 9.11 -5.76
C THR A 6 -6.05 9.37 -7.26
N SER A 7 -6.76 10.37 -7.79
CA SER A 7 -6.66 10.74 -9.20
C SER A 7 -5.27 11.18 -9.63
N GLU A 8 -4.56 11.91 -8.77
CA GLU A 8 -3.17 12.30 -9.04
C GLU A 8 -2.23 11.09 -9.02
N LYS A 9 -2.43 10.15 -8.09
CA LYS A 9 -1.66 8.90 -8.03
C LYS A 9 -1.86 8.06 -9.28
N MET A 10 -3.11 7.85 -9.69
CA MET A 10 -3.44 7.12 -10.92
C MET A 10 -2.91 7.83 -12.17
N GLY A 11 -3.05 9.15 -12.23
CA GLY A 11 -2.49 9.97 -13.30
C GLY A 11 -0.98 9.79 -13.43
N MET A 12 -0.25 9.80 -12.32
CA MET A 12 1.19 9.53 -12.31
C MET A 12 1.51 8.10 -12.78
N GLY A 13 0.72 7.12 -12.34
CA GLY A 13 0.87 5.74 -12.80
C GLY A 13 0.79 5.64 -14.31
N HIS A 14 -0.25 6.19 -14.92
CA HIS A 14 -0.42 6.19 -16.37
C HIS A 14 0.62 7.03 -17.10
N PHE A 15 1.02 8.17 -16.53
CA PHE A 15 2.10 8.99 -17.09
C PHE A 15 3.43 8.24 -17.16
N CYS A 16 3.73 7.42 -16.15
CA CYS A 16 4.97 6.63 -16.07
C CYS A 16 4.84 5.25 -16.75
N ASP A 17 3.64 4.87 -17.21
CA ASP A 17 3.40 3.54 -17.74
C ASP A 17 4.31 3.20 -18.94
N GLY A 18 5.00 2.07 -18.82
CA GLY A 18 6.00 1.64 -19.81
C GLY A 18 7.40 2.26 -19.61
N ARG A 19 7.58 3.13 -18.61
CA ARG A 19 8.86 3.84 -18.34
C ARG A 19 9.40 3.61 -16.93
N ALA A 20 8.60 3.02 -16.06
CA ALA A 20 8.98 2.69 -14.69
C ALA A 20 8.61 1.24 -14.37
N SER A 21 9.35 0.61 -13.48
CA SER A 21 9.02 -0.72 -12.99
C SER A 21 7.79 -0.70 -12.08
N LEU A 22 7.67 0.34 -11.23
CA LEU A 22 6.63 0.47 -10.24
C LEU A 22 6.29 1.95 -9.99
N VAL A 23 5.01 2.23 -9.88
CA VAL A 23 4.48 3.44 -9.26
C VAL A 23 3.58 3.03 -8.11
N VAL A 24 3.94 3.41 -6.90
CA VAL A 24 3.18 3.10 -5.68
C VAL A 24 2.98 4.35 -4.85
N GLY A 25 1.79 4.49 -4.27
CA GLY A 25 1.43 5.61 -3.43
C GLY A 25 1.50 5.30 -1.94
N THR A 26 1.47 6.36 -1.17
CA THR A 26 1.33 6.39 0.28
C THR A 26 0.41 7.56 0.65
N HIS A 27 0.03 7.70 1.86
CA HIS A 27 -0.78 8.76 2.47
C HIS A 27 -2.04 8.27 3.16
N THR A 28 -2.80 7.33 2.57
CA THR A 28 -4.07 6.90 3.18
C THR A 28 -3.87 6.08 4.44
N HIS A 29 -2.68 5.55 4.68
CA HIS A 29 -2.34 4.63 5.76
C HIS A 29 -2.97 3.24 5.63
N ILE A 30 -3.65 2.96 4.53
CA ILE A 30 -4.36 1.70 4.30
C ILE A 30 -3.91 1.11 2.96
N PRO A 31 -3.66 -0.22 2.89
CA PRO A 31 -3.35 -0.86 1.61
C PRO A 31 -4.59 -0.86 0.71
N THR A 32 -4.45 -0.37 -0.51
CA THR A 32 -5.55 -0.36 -1.49
C THR A 32 -5.61 -1.67 -2.27
N ALA A 33 -6.78 -1.98 -2.81
CA ALA A 33 -7.07 -3.25 -3.47
C ALA A 33 -6.77 -3.25 -4.97
N ASP A 34 -6.07 -2.23 -5.49
CA ASP A 34 -5.91 -1.98 -6.92
C ASP A 34 -4.52 -2.35 -7.48
N ALA A 35 -3.81 -3.26 -6.84
CA ALA A 35 -2.54 -3.77 -7.35
C ALA A 35 -2.72 -4.37 -8.75
N GLN A 36 -2.01 -3.83 -9.74
CA GLN A 36 -2.12 -4.23 -11.15
C GLN A 36 -0.85 -3.92 -11.93
N VAL A 37 -0.66 -4.61 -13.05
CA VAL A 37 0.28 -4.19 -14.07
C VAL A 37 -0.50 -3.40 -15.11
N LEU A 38 -0.12 -2.14 -15.33
CA LEU A 38 -0.74 -1.27 -16.32
C LEU A 38 -0.45 -1.76 -17.74
N PRO A 39 -1.25 -1.33 -18.74
CA PRO A 39 -1.10 -1.83 -20.12
C PRO A 39 0.29 -1.70 -20.74
N GLY A 40 1.05 -0.67 -20.33
CA GLY A 40 2.44 -0.47 -20.81
C GLY A 40 3.50 -1.24 -20.02
N GLY A 41 3.13 -1.94 -18.94
CA GLY A 41 4.04 -2.79 -18.19
C GLY A 41 4.55 -2.21 -16.86
N THR A 42 4.08 -1.07 -16.42
CA THR A 42 4.39 -0.53 -15.08
C THR A 42 3.46 -1.13 -14.04
N ALA A 43 4.02 -1.69 -12.96
CA ALA A 43 3.23 -2.10 -11.81
C ALA A 43 2.67 -0.86 -11.09
N TYR A 44 1.45 -0.96 -10.58
CA TYR A 44 0.79 0.16 -9.91
C TYR A 44 -0.03 -0.31 -8.70
N GLN A 45 0.04 0.45 -7.63
CA GLN A 45 -0.90 0.37 -6.51
C GLN A 45 -1.09 1.77 -5.92
N THR A 46 -2.33 2.17 -5.66
CA THR A 46 -2.64 3.50 -5.14
C THR A 46 -2.00 3.78 -3.79
N ASP A 47 -2.02 2.81 -2.87
CA ASP A 47 -1.37 2.95 -1.56
C ASP A 47 -0.86 1.59 -1.06
N ALA A 48 0.39 1.55 -0.66
CA ALA A 48 1.00 0.35 -0.09
C ALA A 48 0.48 0.03 1.31
N GLY A 49 -0.10 0.99 2.00
CA GLY A 49 -0.51 0.90 3.39
C GLY A 49 0.61 1.23 4.38
N ALA A 50 0.22 1.43 5.62
CA ALA A 50 1.16 1.63 6.71
C ALA A 50 1.55 0.28 7.34
N CYS A 51 2.80 0.17 7.79
CA CYS A 51 3.21 -0.90 8.70
C CYS A 51 2.81 -0.48 10.11
N ALA A 52 1.62 -0.88 10.55
CA ALA A 52 1.00 -0.34 11.75
C ALA A 52 0.04 -1.33 12.42
N ASP A 53 -0.35 -1.01 13.64
CA ASP A 53 -1.48 -1.63 14.31
C ASP A 53 -2.77 -1.14 13.64
N TYR A 54 -3.54 -2.06 13.09
CA TYR A 54 -4.81 -1.74 12.41
C TYR A 54 -6.03 -1.77 13.34
N ASP A 55 -5.86 -2.07 14.63
CA ASP A 55 -6.83 -1.77 15.68
C ASP A 55 -6.63 -0.33 16.18
N SER A 56 -6.74 0.60 15.25
CA SER A 56 -6.37 1.99 15.43
C SER A 56 -7.15 2.88 14.47
N VAL A 57 -6.97 4.18 14.58
CA VAL A 57 -7.39 5.14 13.54
C VAL A 57 -6.14 5.66 12.84
N ILE A 58 -5.92 5.23 11.62
CA ILE A 58 -4.73 5.54 10.79
C ILE A 58 -3.39 5.28 11.50
N GLY A 59 -3.33 4.28 12.39
CA GLY A 59 -2.15 3.97 13.19
C GLY A 59 -2.09 4.67 14.55
N MET A 60 -3.05 5.53 14.88
CA MET A 60 -3.12 6.24 16.15
C MET A 60 -4.08 5.56 17.12
N VAL A 61 -3.85 5.72 18.42
CA VAL A 61 -4.74 5.21 19.47
C VAL A 61 -6.17 5.62 19.18
N LYS A 62 -7.05 4.62 19.05
CA LYS A 62 -8.42 4.81 18.53
C LYS A 62 -9.33 5.61 19.46
N GLU A 63 -9.18 5.44 20.77
CA GLU A 63 -10.05 6.08 21.78
C GLU A 63 -9.98 7.62 21.68
N ASP A 64 -8.78 8.17 21.54
CA ASP A 64 -8.59 9.62 21.43
C ASP A 64 -9.09 10.16 20.08
N ALA A 65 -8.84 9.43 18.99
CA ALA A 65 -9.31 9.82 17.67
C ALA A 65 -10.84 9.80 17.59
N VAL A 66 -11.48 8.73 18.08
CA VAL A 66 -12.94 8.60 18.09
C VAL A 66 -13.57 9.69 18.95
N ARG A 67 -12.99 9.96 20.14
CA ARG A 67 -13.49 11.03 21.02
C ARG A 67 -13.46 12.40 20.35
N ARG A 68 -12.39 12.73 19.60
CA ARG A 68 -12.31 14.00 18.86
C ARG A 68 -13.42 14.13 17.82
N PHE A 69 -13.70 13.08 17.07
CA PHE A 69 -14.79 13.08 16.10
C PHE A 69 -16.16 13.20 16.78
N ALA A 70 -16.38 12.46 17.86
CA ALA A 70 -17.67 12.43 18.57
C ALA A 70 -17.97 13.75 19.30
N THR A 71 -16.99 14.36 19.94
CA THR A 71 -17.19 15.57 20.76
C THR A 71 -16.87 16.86 20.01
N ARG A 72 -16.08 16.82 18.94
CA ARG A 72 -15.53 17.99 18.22
C ARG A 72 -14.70 18.91 19.12
N LEU A 73 -14.25 18.41 20.27
CA LEU A 73 -13.42 19.15 21.21
C LEU A 73 -11.94 18.83 20.99
N PRO A 74 -11.04 19.81 21.20
CA PRO A 74 -9.63 19.53 21.22
C PRO A 74 -9.31 18.54 22.35
N GLY A 75 -8.36 17.66 22.12
CA GLY A 75 -7.91 16.66 23.08
C GLY A 75 -6.40 16.63 23.19
N ALA A 76 -5.89 15.66 23.94
CA ALA A 76 -4.47 15.38 23.99
C ALA A 76 -3.90 15.08 22.60
N ARG A 77 -2.58 15.26 22.42
CA ARG A 77 -1.89 14.89 21.20
C ARG A 77 -2.12 13.39 20.89
N LEU A 78 -2.46 13.07 19.66
CA LEU A 78 -2.58 11.68 19.23
C LEU A 78 -1.22 10.98 19.34
N VAL A 79 -1.24 9.74 19.82
CA VAL A 79 -0.06 8.89 19.92
C VAL A 79 -0.22 7.64 19.06
N PRO A 80 0.88 7.09 18.53
CA PRO A 80 0.82 5.83 17.78
C PRO A 80 0.26 4.69 18.62
N ALA A 81 -0.56 3.85 18.01
CA ALA A 81 -1.00 2.59 18.62
C ALA A 81 0.19 1.61 18.68
N SER A 82 0.21 0.75 19.69
CA SER A 82 1.34 -0.13 20.02
C SER A 82 1.00 -1.63 19.98
N GLY A 83 -0.17 -2.00 19.48
CA GLY A 83 -0.56 -3.40 19.33
C GLY A 83 0.17 -4.09 18.17
N PRO A 84 -0.15 -5.38 17.92
CA PRO A 84 0.47 -6.16 16.86
C PRO A 84 0.30 -5.48 15.48
N ALA A 85 1.41 -5.16 14.84
CA ALA A 85 1.40 -4.49 13.54
C ALA A 85 1.23 -5.47 12.38
N THR A 86 0.53 -5.02 11.34
CA THR A 86 0.59 -5.66 10.02
C THR A 86 1.70 -5.00 9.21
N VAL A 87 2.59 -5.79 8.65
CA VAL A 87 3.55 -5.31 7.64
C VAL A 87 2.81 -5.24 6.31
N CYS A 88 2.72 -4.04 5.75
CA CYS A 88 2.13 -3.80 4.44
C CYS A 88 3.19 -3.37 3.42
N GLY A 89 3.02 -3.80 2.19
CA GLY A 89 3.93 -3.45 1.11
C GLY A 89 3.49 -4.03 -0.22
N VAL A 90 4.37 -3.96 -1.20
CA VAL A 90 4.17 -4.55 -2.52
C VAL A 90 5.39 -5.37 -2.94
N PHE A 91 5.14 -6.49 -3.58
CA PHE A 91 6.13 -7.29 -4.27
C PHE A 91 5.99 -7.08 -5.78
N VAL A 92 7.10 -6.83 -6.46
CA VAL A 92 7.11 -6.68 -7.92
C VAL A 92 8.20 -7.57 -8.51
N GLU A 93 7.80 -8.36 -9.48
CA GLU A 93 8.74 -9.11 -10.32
C GLU A 93 8.88 -8.41 -11.67
N THR A 94 10.12 -8.14 -12.07
CA THR A 94 10.42 -7.41 -13.31
C THR A 94 11.09 -8.30 -14.34
N ASP A 95 10.90 -7.95 -15.60
CA ASP A 95 11.68 -8.51 -16.70
C ASP A 95 13.11 -7.94 -16.65
N PRO A 96 14.15 -8.78 -16.57
CA PRO A 96 15.53 -8.29 -16.47
C PRO A 96 16.03 -7.57 -17.72
N LYS A 97 15.37 -7.76 -18.86
CA LYS A 97 15.75 -7.10 -20.12
C LYS A 97 15.14 -5.72 -20.27
N THR A 98 13.90 -5.56 -19.82
CA THR A 98 13.16 -4.32 -20.01
C THR A 98 13.02 -3.49 -18.71
N GLY A 99 13.13 -4.12 -17.53
CA GLY A 99 12.85 -3.52 -16.23
C GLY A 99 11.35 -3.34 -15.98
N LEU A 100 10.48 -3.70 -16.91
CA LEU A 100 9.04 -3.60 -16.73
C LEU A 100 8.50 -4.74 -15.86
N ALA A 101 7.37 -4.52 -15.23
CA ALA A 101 6.77 -5.47 -14.32
C ALA A 101 6.12 -6.62 -15.09
N ARG A 102 6.35 -7.84 -14.62
CA ARG A 102 5.64 -9.05 -15.02
C ARG A 102 4.48 -9.33 -14.06
N ARG A 103 4.67 -8.95 -12.77
CA ARG A 103 3.73 -9.28 -11.71
C ARG A 103 3.85 -8.28 -10.57
N ILE A 104 2.73 -7.97 -9.94
CA ILE A 104 2.67 -7.27 -8.67
C ILE A 104 1.76 -8.04 -7.72
N GLU A 105 2.16 -8.16 -6.47
CA GLU A 105 1.34 -8.74 -5.41
C GLU A 105 1.44 -7.89 -4.13
N PRO A 106 0.31 -7.61 -3.47
CA PRO A 106 0.35 -6.93 -2.18
C PRO A 106 0.94 -7.85 -1.12
N ILE A 107 1.59 -7.24 -0.13
CA ILE A 107 2.10 -7.92 1.06
C ILE A 107 1.31 -7.44 2.26
N ARG A 108 0.73 -8.37 3.03
CA ARG A 108 0.14 -8.11 4.35
C ARG A 108 0.49 -9.28 5.26
N ILE A 109 1.35 -9.03 6.24
CA ILE A 109 1.87 -10.07 7.14
C ILE A 109 1.74 -9.62 8.59
N GLY A 110 1.19 -10.51 9.42
CA GLY A 110 0.97 -10.24 10.84
C GLY A 110 -0.23 -9.37 11.12
N GLY A 111 -0.44 -9.05 12.38
CA GLY A 111 -1.53 -8.17 12.84
C GLY A 111 -2.93 -8.65 12.48
N ARG A 112 -3.80 -7.71 12.12
CA ARG A 112 -5.25 -7.93 11.98
C ARG A 112 -5.76 -8.04 10.54
N LEU A 113 -5.06 -7.46 9.57
CA LEU A 113 -5.52 -7.48 8.18
C LEU A 113 -5.47 -8.89 7.61
N SER A 114 -6.27 -9.14 6.59
CA SER A 114 -6.19 -10.40 5.83
C SER A 114 -4.78 -10.59 5.29
N GLN A 115 -4.21 -11.76 5.56
CA GLN A 115 -2.83 -12.07 5.20
C GLN A 115 -2.70 -12.29 3.69
N THR A 116 -1.62 -11.78 3.11
CA THR A 116 -1.22 -12.13 1.75
C THR A 116 0.30 -12.12 1.64
N VAL A 117 0.85 -13.19 1.09
CA VAL A 117 2.28 -13.38 0.89
C VAL A 117 2.51 -13.70 -0.58
N PRO A 118 3.43 -13.00 -1.25
CA PRO A 118 3.75 -13.30 -2.64
C PRO A 118 4.20 -14.75 -2.83
N SER A 119 3.69 -15.39 -3.88
CA SER A 119 4.18 -16.70 -4.30
C SER A 119 5.51 -16.53 -5.03
N LEU A 120 6.55 -17.21 -4.55
CA LEU A 120 7.87 -17.22 -5.20
C LEU A 120 8.01 -18.34 -6.24
N GLU A 121 7.01 -19.24 -6.36
CA GLU A 121 7.09 -20.42 -7.23
C GLU A 121 6.87 -20.13 -8.74
N ALA A 122 6.39 -18.95 -9.09
CA ALA A 122 6.12 -18.61 -10.50
C ALA A 122 7.38 -18.31 -11.35
N ALA A 123 8.57 -18.33 -10.76
CA ALA A 123 9.83 -18.03 -11.47
C ALA A 123 10.34 -19.18 -12.36
N ASN A 124 9.72 -20.36 -12.33
CA ASN A 124 10.19 -21.57 -13.04
C ASN A 124 9.28 -22.02 -14.19
N THR A 125 8.45 -21.16 -14.76
CA THR A 125 7.77 -21.52 -16.01
C THR A 125 8.70 -21.16 -17.17
N PRO A 126 9.26 -22.15 -17.90
CA PRO A 126 10.06 -21.84 -19.10
C PRO A 126 9.16 -21.15 -20.12
N ALA A 127 9.71 -20.15 -20.78
CA ALA A 127 9.03 -19.43 -21.84
C ALA A 127 8.79 -20.33 -23.04
#